data_f04b3d1ebbe8bd7c791edaab1ce3080c
#
_entry.id   f04b3d1ebbe8bd7c791edaab1ce3080c
#
_cell.length_a   1.000
_cell.length_b   1.000
_cell.length_c   1.000
_cell.angle_alpha   90.00
_cell.angle_beta   90.00
_cell.angle_gamma   90.00
#
_symmetry.space_group_name_H-M   'P 1'
#
loop_
_entity.id
_entity.type
_entity.pdbx_description
1 polymer ?
#
loop_
_entity_poly.entity_id
_entity_poly.type
_entity_poly.pdbx_seq_one_letter_code
_entity_poly.pdbx_strand_id
1 'polypeptide(L)'
;MGNAKYGIYTDKIYQSIFREKAKEYKQVLNLSAKDRVRDTFYSEILTLIASYECGLAEMIKQQSTALGHKLNNWELSGLFTAFENLPLWKPLIIQARTKMASRDMALRDAFHYQLKEYIRPLEKNEYERFLGDAGHELEKLMDENRDVLARLKESQ
;
A
#
# COMPACT_ATOMS: atom_id res chain seq x y z
N MET A 1 -24.62 -7.47 -12.60
CA MET A 1 -23.54 -7.59 -11.60
C MET A 1 -23.02 -6.21 -11.27
N GLY A 2 -23.07 -5.79 -10.00
CA GLY A 2 -22.79 -4.39 -9.62
C GLY A 2 -21.30 -4.05 -9.72
N ASN A 3 -21.00 -2.79 -10.02
CA ASN A 3 -19.66 -2.20 -10.17
C ASN A 3 -18.69 -2.46 -8.97
N ALA A 4 -19.25 -2.70 -7.78
CA ALA A 4 -18.48 -2.97 -6.57
C ALA A 4 -17.60 -4.25 -6.65
N LYS A 5 -18.03 -5.28 -7.41
CA LYS A 5 -17.25 -6.51 -7.56
C LYS A 5 -15.97 -6.29 -8.37
N TYR A 6 -16.03 -5.46 -9.41
CA TYR A 6 -14.84 -5.14 -10.22
C TYR A 6 -13.75 -4.42 -9.40
N GLY A 7 -14.14 -3.51 -8.49
CA GLY A 7 -13.21 -2.84 -7.60
C GLY A 7 -12.47 -3.81 -6.68
N ILE A 8 -13.16 -4.79 -6.11
CA ILE A 8 -12.56 -5.80 -5.24
C ILE A 8 -11.53 -6.66 -6.00
N TYR A 9 -11.84 -7.06 -7.23
CA TYR A 9 -10.90 -7.84 -8.04
C TYR A 9 -9.68 -7.02 -8.46
N THR A 10 -9.89 -5.77 -8.88
CA THR A 10 -8.79 -4.86 -9.22
C THR A 10 -7.87 -4.63 -8.03
N ASP A 11 -8.42 -4.40 -6.84
CA ASP A 11 -7.64 -4.24 -5.61
C ASP A 11 -6.86 -5.51 -5.25
N LYS A 12 -7.45 -6.71 -5.42
CA LYS A 12 -6.74 -7.98 -5.21
C LYS A 12 -5.57 -8.15 -6.18
N ILE A 13 -5.75 -7.80 -7.46
CA ILE A 13 -4.68 -7.86 -8.47
C ILE A 13 -3.56 -6.87 -8.12
N TYR A 14 -3.90 -5.64 -7.74
CA TYR A 14 -2.91 -4.65 -7.33
C TYR A 14 -2.16 -5.09 -6.07
N GLN A 15 -2.85 -5.64 -5.07
CA GLN A 15 -2.20 -6.21 -3.89
C GLN A 15 -1.28 -7.37 -4.23
N SER A 16 -1.67 -8.26 -5.15
CA SER A 16 -0.85 -9.37 -5.60
C SER A 16 0.41 -8.88 -6.34
N ILE A 17 0.28 -7.92 -7.26
CA ILE A 17 1.42 -7.41 -8.05
C ILE A 17 2.26 -6.42 -7.24
N PHE A 18 1.64 -5.41 -6.60
CA PHE A 18 2.32 -4.26 -5.99
C PHE A 18 2.33 -4.27 -4.47
N ARG A 19 1.55 -5.13 -3.82
CA ARG A 19 1.26 -5.18 -2.37
C ARG A 19 0.51 -3.97 -1.84
N GLU A 20 -0.08 -3.17 -2.73
CA GLU A 20 -0.83 -1.96 -2.43
C GLU A 20 -2.18 -1.98 -3.15
N LYS A 21 -3.19 -1.33 -2.57
CA LYS A 21 -4.50 -1.13 -3.21
C LYS A 21 -4.47 0.13 -4.07
N ALA A 22 -5.40 0.25 -5.02
CA ALA A 22 -5.55 1.44 -5.84
C ALA A 22 -5.70 2.73 -5.02
N LYS A 23 -6.39 2.66 -3.87
CA LYS A 23 -6.55 3.80 -2.96
C LYS A 23 -5.23 4.24 -2.34
N GLU A 24 -4.38 3.30 -1.94
CA GLU A 24 -3.06 3.56 -1.37
C GLU A 24 -2.15 4.23 -2.39
N TYR A 25 -2.14 3.75 -3.64
CA TYR A 25 -1.44 4.40 -4.74
C TYR A 25 -1.90 5.84 -4.99
N LYS A 26 -3.21 6.09 -4.96
CA LYS A 26 -3.74 7.45 -5.09
C LYS A 26 -3.21 8.39 -4.01
N GLN A 27 -3.09 7.91 -2.78
CA GLN A 27 -2.54 8.68 -1.67
C GLN A 27 -1.06 8.96 -1.86
N VAL A 28 -0.27 7.94 -2.20
CA VAL A 28 1.19 8.07 -2.43
C VAL A 28 1.51 9.05 -3.55
N LEU A 29 0.71 9.04 -4.62
CA LEU A 29 0.90 9.89 -5.80
C LEU A 29 0.14 11.22 -5.72
N ASN A 30 -0.54 11.49 -4.61
CA ASN A 30 -1.39 12.68 -4.42
C ASN A 30 -2.41 12.89 -5.55
N LEU A 31 -3.01 11.80 -6.02
CA LEU A 31 -4.00 11.81 -7.11
C LEU A 31 -5.38 12.21 -6.60
N SER A 32 -6.12 12.93 -7.42
CA SER A 32 -7.51 13.26 -7.14
C SER A 32 -8.41 12.00 -7.19
N ALA A 33 -9.61 12.09 -6.63
CA ALA A 33 -10.57 10.99 -6.67
C ALA A 33 -10.97 10.59 -8.10
N LYS A 34 -10.90 11.53 -9.05
CA LYS A 34 -11.27 11.33 -10.47
C LYS A 34 -10.15 10.66 -11.28
N ASP A 35 -8.90 10.78 -10.85
CA ASP A 35 -7.76 10.24 -11.57
C ASP A 35 -7.74 8.70 -11.50
N ARG A 36 -7.32 8.07 -12.58
CA ARG A 36 -7.20 6.62 -12.65
C ARG A 36 -5.75 6.22 -12.37
N VAL A 37 -5.54 5.33 -11.41
CA VAL A 37 -4.19 4.83 -11.07
C VAL A 37 -3.49 4.21 -12.28
N ARG A 38 -4.23 3.53 -13.15
CA ARG A 38 -3.69 2.90 -14.37
C ARG A 38 -3.04 3.90 -15.33
N ASP A 39 -3.54 5.14 -15.38
CA ASP A 39 -3.01 6.18 -16.28
C ASP A 39 -1.61 6.67 -15.83
N THR A 40 -1.19 6.31 -14.63
CA THR A 40 0.13 6.62 -14.09
C THR A 40 1.16 5.51 -14.28
N PHE A 41 0.78 4.36 -14.82
CA PHE A 41 1.67 3.21 -14.98
C PHE A 41 2.42 3.24 -16.30
N TYR A 42 3.62 2.69 -16.30
CA TYR A 42 4.37 2.44 -17.53
C TYR A 42 3.65 1.40 -18.41
N SER A 43 3.83 1.49 -19.72
CA SER A 43 3.18 0.60 -20.70
C SER A 43 3.45 -0.88 -20.45
N GLU A 44 4.68 -1.23 -20.06
CA GLU A 44 5.05 -2.59 -19.72
C GLU A 44 4.37 -3.09 -18.44
N ILE A 45 4.11 -2.20 -17.49
CA ILE A 45 3.36 -2.54 -16.28
C ILE A 45 1.88 -2.77 -16.61
N LEU A 46 1.31 -1.95 -17.50
CA LEU A 46 -0.05 -2.17 -17.99
C LEU A 46 -0.18 -3.51 -18.74
N THR A 47 0.82 -3.85 -19.55
CA THR A 47 0.88 -5.13 -20.24
C THR A 47 0.98 -6.30 -19.28
N LEU A 48 1.80 -6.18 -18.23
CA LEU A 48 1.90 -7.18 -17.17
C LEU A 48 0.55 -7.38 -16.46
N ILE A 49 -0.13 -6.28 -16.09
CA ILE A 49 -1.45 -6.35 -15.43
C ILE A 49 -2.46 -7.05 -16.34
N ALA A 50 -2.52 -6.66 -17.61
CA ALA A 50 -3.45 -7.27 -18.57
C ALA A 50 -3.20 -8.77 -18.75
N SER A 51 -1.92 -9.17 -18.89
CA SER A 51 -1.54 -10.58 -19.00
C SER A 51 -1.87 -11.36 -17.73
N TYR A 52 -1.64 -10.77 -16.56
CA TYR A 52 -1.97 -11.33 -15.26
C TYR A 52 -3.49 -11.52 -15.11
N GLU A 53 -4.28 -10.49 -15.47
CA GLU A 53 -5.75 -10.56 -15.47
C GLU A 53 -6.28 -11.68 -16.38
N CYS A 54 -5.75 -11.79 -17.61
CA CYS A 54 -6.14 -12.85 -18.55
C CYS A 54 -5.79 -14.25 -18.03
N GLY A 55 -4.57 -14.45 -17.56
CA GLY A 55 -4.15 -15.75 -17.04
C GLY A 55 -4.94 -16.17 -15.80
N LEU A 56 -5.19 -15.25 -14.90
CA LEU A 56 -6.00 -15.49 -13.71
C LEU A 56 -7.46 -15.80 -14.06
N ALA A 57 -8.06 -15.08 -15.02
CA ALA A 57 -9.42 -15.32 -15.49
C ALA A 57 -9.57 -16.72 -16.08
N GLU A 58 -8.60 -17.17 -16.87
CA GLU A 58 -8.60 -18.53 -17.44
C GLU A 58 -8.48 -19.58 -16.33
N MET A 59 -7.61 -19.38 -15.34
CA MET A 59 -7.46 -20.29 -14.22
C MET A 59 -8.73 -20.37 -13.36
N ILE A 60 -9.42 -19.23 -13.13
CA ILE A 60 -10.72 -19.17 -12.46
C ILE A 60 -11.77 -19.99 -13.22
N LYS A 61 -11.80 -19.84 -14.54
CA LYS A 61 -12.75 -20.57 -15.41
C LYS A 61 -12.49 -22.07 -15.36
N GLN A 62 -11.25 -22.49 -15.50
CA GLN A 62 -10.86 -23.91 -15.42
C GLN A 62 -11.23 -24.52 -14.07
N GLN A 63 -10.92 -23.84 -12.98
CA GLN A 63 -11.23 -24.32 -11.63
C GLN A 63 -12.73 -24.39 -11.38
N SER A 64 -13.50 -23.39 -11.82
CA SER A 64 -14.97 -23.37 -11.70
C SER A 64 -15.61 -24.52 -12.50
N THR A 65 -15.06 -24.83 -13.69
CA THR A 65 -15.51 -25.96 -14.51
C THR A 65 -15.19 -27.29 -13.85
N ALA A 66 -13.99 -27.44 -13.29
CA ALA A 66 -13.57 -28.67 -12.61
C ALA A 66 -14.40 -28.96 -11.36
N LEU A 67 -14.78 -27.92 -10.61
CA LEU A 67 -15.59 -28.04 -9.39
C LEU A 67 -17.10 -28.10 -9.67
N GLY A 68 -17.55 -27.76 -10.87
CA GLY A 68 -18.96 -27.74 -11.25
C GLY A 68 -19.77 -26.59 -10.59
N HIS A 69 -19.11 -25.63 -9.93
CA HIS A 69 -19.76 -24.47 -9.31
C HIS A 69 -18.92 -23.20 -9.42
N LYS A 70 -19.55 -22.05 -9.15
CA LYS A 70 -18.82 -20.76 -9.08
C LYS A 70 -17.97 -20.71 -7.81
N LEU A 71 -16.72 -20.31 -7.96
CA LEU A 71 -15.79 -20.20 -6.84
C LEU A 71 -16.31 -19.26 -5.74
N ASN A 72 -16.24 -19.69 -4.50
CA ASN A 72 -16.48 -18.87 -3.34
C ASN A 72 -15.24 -18.00 -3.01
N ASN A 73 -15.35 -17.11 -2.02
CA ASN A 73 -14.27 -16.18 -1.69
C ASN A 73 -13.00 -16.87 -1.17
N TRP A 74 -13.13 -18.00 -0.50
CA TRP A 74 -12.00 -18.75 0.04
C TRP A 74 -11.25 -19.48 -1.08
N GLU A 75 -11.97 -20.19 -1.94
CA GLU A 75 -11.42 -20.86 -3.13
C GLU A 75 -10.74 -19.85 -4.06
N LEU A 76 -11.37 -18.71 -4.28
CA LEU A 76 -10.80 -17.63 -5.09
C LEU A 76 -9.52 -17.07 -4.46
N SER A 77 -9.46 -16.88 -3.15
CA SER A 77 -8.25 -16.38 -2.46
C SER A 77 -7.11 -17.39 -2.55
N GLY A 78 -7.41 -18.69 -2.40
CA GLY A 78 -6.43 -19.75 -2.62
C GLY A 78 -5.87 -19.77 -4.05
N LEU A 79 -6.75 -19.56 -5.03
CA LEU A 79 -6.38 -19.48 -6.43
C LEU A 79 -5.46 -18.27 -6.73
N PHE A 80 -5.75 -17.09 -6.19
CA PHE A 80 -4.88 -15.92 -6.30
C PHE A 80 -3.48 -16.21 -5.76
N THR A 81 -3.40 -16.81 -4.57
CA THR A 81 -2.12 -17.19 -3.97
C THR A 81 -1.36 -18.21 -4.81
N ALA A 82 -2.04 -19.21 -5.35
CA ALA A 82 -1.44 -20.20 -6.23
C ALA A 82 -0.93 -19.55 -7.52
N PHE A 83 -1.71 -18.66 -8.14
CA PHE A 83 -1.36 -17.98 -9.37
C PHE A 83 -0.16 -17.03 -9.19
N GLU A 84 -0.12 -16.25 -8.12
CA GLU A 84 1.00 -15.36 -7.78
C GLU A 84 2.33 -16.13 -7.64
N ASN A 85 2.26 -17.35 -7.10
CA ASN A 85 3.45 -18.18 -6.86
C ASN A 85 3.91 -18.98 -8.07
N LEU A 86 3.21 -18.90 -9.22
CA LEU A 86 3.69 -19.54 -10.44
C LEU A 86 5.07 -19.01 -10.84
N PRO A 87 6.01 -19.88 -11.26
CA PRO A 87 7.38 -19.50 -11.61
C PRO A 87 7.47 -18.38 -12.65
N LEU A 88 6.48 -18.32 -13.56
CA LEU A 88 6.40 -17.30 -14.59
C LEU A 88 6.18 -15.88 -14.03
N TRP A 89 5.31 -15.75 -13.03
CA TRP A 89 4.90 -14.42 -12.53
C TRP A 89 5.86 -13.83 -11.53
N LYS A 90 6.48 -14.65 -10.71
CA LYS A 90 7.35 -14.20 -9.61
C LYS A 90 8.45 -13.23 -10.05
N PRO A 91 9.27 -13.51 -11.07
CA PRO A 91 10.31 -12.57 -11.52
C PRO A 91 9.73 -11.30 -12.14
N LEU A 92 8.62 -11.41 -12.90
CA LEU A 92 7.96 -10.27 -13.52
C LEU A 92 7.35 -9.32 -12.48
N ILE A 93 6.73 -9.87 -11.46
CA ILE A 93 6.17 -9.10 -10.34
C ILE A 93 7.28 -8.38 -9.57
N ILE A 94 8.40 -9.04 -9.28
CA ILE A 94 9.54 -8.41 -8.61
C ILE A 94 10.09 -7.25 -9.44
N GLN A 95 10.27 -7.44 -10.75
CA GLN A 95 10.75 -6.40 -11.65
C GLN A 95 9.77 -5.21 -11.72
N ALA A 96 8.47 -5.48 -11.80
CA ALA A 96 7.43 -4.46 -11.79
C ALA A 96 7.47 -3.64 -10.49
N ARG A 97 7.57 -4.30 -9.34
CA ARG A 97 7.67 -3.64 -8.03
C ARG A 97 8.90 -2.73 -7.95
N THR A 98 10.05 -3.20 -8.36
CA THR A 98 11.30 -2.41 -8.36
C THR A 98 11.14 -1.16 -9.25
N LYS A 99 10.60 -1.32 -10.45
CA LYS A 99 10.39 -0.20 -11.38
C LYS A 99 9.40 0.83 -10.82
N MET A 100 8.29 0.38 -10.24
CA MET A 100 7.29 1.26 -9.64
C MET A 100 7.83 1.97 -8.39
N ALA A 101 8.55 1.29 -7.51
CA ALA A 101 9.18 1.89 -6.35
C ALA A 101 10.20 2.98 -6.74
N SER A 102 10.98 2.77 -7.78
CA SER A 102 11.91 3.77 -8.31
C SER A 102 11.20 5.02 -8.82
N ARG A 103 10.08 4.85 -9.54
CA ARG A 103 9.23 5.96 -9.99
C ARG A 103 8.63 6.72 -8.80
N ASP A 104 8.09 6.00 -7.82
CA ASP A 104 7.41 6.59 -6.68
C ASP A 104 8.40 7.38 -5.81
N MET A 105 9.63 6.92 -5.68
CA MET A 105 10.70 7.64 -5.02
C MET A 105 11.03 8.94 -5.77
N ALA A 106 11.19 8.89 -7.10
CA ALA A 106 11.45 10.08 -7.90
C ALA A 106 10.32 11.11 -7.83
N LEU A 107 9.06 10.66 -7.79
CA LEU A 107 7.90 11.55 -7.59
C LEU A 107 7.87 12.17 -6.21
N ARG A 108 8.17 11.40 -5.15
CA ARG A 108 8.28 11.93 -3.79
C ARG A 108 9.36 13.00 -3.70
N ASP A 109 10.51 12.78 -4.31
CA ASP A 109 11.60 13.77 -4.34
C ASP A 109 11.18 15.05 -5.07
N ALA A 110 10.47 14.93 -6.20
CA ALA A 110 9.93 16.07 -6.92
C ALA A 110 8.91 16.85 -6.08
N PHE A 111 8.01 16.18 -5.36
CA PHE A 111 7.09 16.82 -4.43
C PHE A 111 7.82 17.51 -3.28
N HIS A 112 8.82 16.87 -2.69
CA HIS A 112 9.64 17.48 -1.64
C HIS A 112 10.37 18.73 -2.16
N TYR A 113 10.87 18.68 -3.39
CA TYR A 113 11.50 19.84 -4.00
C TYR A 113 10.52 21.02 -4.19
N GLN A 114 9.30 20.75 -4.66
CA GLN A 114 8.23 21.74 -4.77
C GLN A 114 7.81 22.33 -3.41
N LEU A 115 7.80 21.52 -2.37
CA LEU A 115 7.46 21.92 -1.02
C LEU A 115 8.60 22.66 -0.31
N LYS A 116 9.84 22.59 -0.82
CA LYS A 116 11.01 23.21 -0.21
C LYS A 116 10.87 24.72 -0.02
N GLU A 117 10.14 25.40 -0.88
CA GLU A 117 9.86 26.82 -0.79
C GLU A 117 8.89 27.15 0.37
N TYR A 118 8.08 26.17 0.80
CA TYR A 118 7.12 26.30 1.90
C TYR A 118 7.68 25.77 3.23
N ILE A 119 8.76 24.99 3.19
CA ILE A 119 9.43 24.47 4.38
C ILE A 119 10.38 25.55 4.87
N ARG A 120 9.89 26.38 5.82
CA ARG A 120 10.73 27.32 6.54
C ARG A 120 11.58 26.55 7.57
N PRO A 121 12.91 26.73 7.60
CA PRO A 121 13.70 26.22 8.70
C PRO A 121 13.16 26.75 10.02
N LEU A 122 12.91 25.87 10.99
CA LEU A 122 12.56 26.29 12.35
C LEU A 122 13.71 27.13 12.90
N GLU A 123 13.42 28.31 13.40
CA GLU A 123 14.38 29.10 14.14
C GLU A 123 14.75 28.36 15.43
N LYS A 124 15.96 28.58 15.93
CA LYS A 124 16.47 27.90 17.13
C LYS A 124 15.54 28.03 18.33
N ASN A 125 14.95 29.19 18.52
CA ASN A 125 13.99 29.51 19.59
C ASN A 125 12.65 28.76 19.40
N GLU A 126 12.19 28.59 18.17
CA GLU A 126 10.98 27.80 17.86
C GLU A 126 11.21 26.30 18.12
N TYR A 127 12.40 25.80 17.79
CA TYR A 127 12.81 24.42 18.06
C TYR A 127 12.97 24.14 19.56
N GLU A 128 13.61 25.07 20.31
CA GLU A 128 13.77 24.97 21.76
C GLU A 128 12.40 25.01 22.47
N ARG A 129 11.47 25.85 22.00
CA ARG A 129 10.10 25.90 22.52
C ARG A 129 9.34 24.60 22.26
N PHE A 130 9.42 24.05 21.05
CA PHE A 130 8.81 22.76 20.72
C PHE A 130 9.35 21.62 21.60
N LEU A 131 10.65 21.56 21.85
CA LEU A 131 11.27 20.57 22.74
C LEU A 131 10.86 20.79 24.21
N GLY A 132 10.75 22.03 24.65
CA GLY A 132 10.29 22.37 25.98
C GLY A 132 8.84 21.95 26.23
N ASP A 133 7.94 22.26 25.30
CA ASP A 133 6.53 21.89 25.39
C ASP A 133 6.36 20.35 25.37
N ALA A 134 7.09 19.64 24.50
CA ALA A 134 7.08 18.17 24.46
C ALA A 134 7.69 17.54 25.72
N GLY A 135 8.73 18.16 26.31
CA GLY A 135 9.33 17.73 27.56
C GLY A 135 8.37 17.86 28.75
N HIS A 136 7.66 18.98 28.84
CA HIS A 136 6.66 19.21 29.89
C HIS A 136 5.44 18.26 29.80
N GLU A 137 4.97 17.96 28.59
CA GLU A 137 3.91 16.97 28.39
C GLU A 137 4.36 15.56 28.82
N LEU A 138 5.59 15.19 28.50
CA LEU A 138 6.15 13.89 28.89
C LEU A 138 6.34 13.79 30.42
N GLU A 139 6.87 14.80 31.08
CA GLU A 139 6.99 14.86 32.54
C GLU A 139 5.62 14.74 33.22
N LYS A 140 4.64 15.48 32.74
CA LYS A 140 3.27 15.42 33.27
C LYS A 140 2.65 14.05 33.10
N LEU A 141 2.80 13.40 31.93
CA LEU A 141 2.35 12.05 31.68
C LEU A 141 3.06 11.02 32.58
N MET A 142 4.34 11.18 32.85
CA MET A 142 5.10 10.31 33.75
C MET A 142 4.66 10.49 35.20
N ASP A 143 4.38 11.69 35.66
CA ASP A 143 3.88 11.95 37.02
C ASP A 143 2.44 11.43 37.21
N GLU A 144 1.56 11.64 36.25
CA GLU A 144 0.18 11.14 36.25
C GLU A 144 0.13 9.58 36.27
N ASN A 145 1.14 8.91 35.70
CA ASN A 145 1.20 7.44 35.62
C ASN A 145 2.23 6.82 36.58
N ARG A 146 2.74 7.57 37.54
CA ARG A 146 3.76 7.13 38.49
C ARG A 146 3.36 5.88 39.27
N ASP A 147 2.10 5.80 39.69
CA ASP A 147 1.55 4.66 40.42
C ASP A 147 1.45 3.39 39.55
N VAL A 148 1.16 3.56 38.24
CA VAL A 148 1.11 2.46 37.29
C VAL A 148 2.51 1.91 37.02
N LEU A 149 3.50 2.79 36.87
CA LEU A 149 4.90 2.43 36.68
C LEU A 149 5.50 1.76 37.92
N ALA A 150 5.11 2.15 39.13
CA ALA A 150 5.51 1.49 40.37
C ALA A 150 4.99 0.05 40.43
N ARG A 151 3.72 -0.17 40.14
CA ARG A 151 3.10 -1.51 40.13
C ARG A 151 3.71 -2.44 39.08
N LEU A 152 4.13 -1.92 37.91
CA LEU A 152 4.80 -2.71 36.88
C LEU A 152 6.20 -3.15 37.28
N LYS A 153 6.88 -2.38 38.14
CA LYS A 153 8.21 -2.74 38.69
C LYS A 153 8.13 -3.79 39.80
N GLU A 154 7.04 -3.81 40.56
CA GLU A 154 6.82 -4.80 41.64
C GLU A 154 6.35 -6.18 41.13
N SER A 155 5.93 -6.27 39.86
CA SER A 155 5.43 -7.50 39.21
C SER A 155 6.51 -8.24 38.38
N GLN A 156 7.75 -7.83 38.41
CA GLN A 156 8.92 -8.53 37.84
C GLN A 156 9.81 -9.10 38.96
#